data_6558f12d0f89eb88b2e2d0adb6dcb500
#
_entry.id   6558f12d0f89eb88b2e2d0adb6dcb500
#
_cell.length_a   1.000
_cell.length_b   1.000
_cell.length_c   1.000
_cell.angle_alpha   90.00
_cell.angle_beta   90.00
_cell.angle_gamma   90.00
#
_symmetry.space_group_name_H-M   'P 1'
#
loop_
_entity.id
_entity.type
_entity.pdbx_description
1 polymer ?
#
loop_
_entity_poly.entity_id
_entity_poly.type
_entity_poly.pdbx_seq_one_letter_code
_entity_poly.pdbx_strand_id
1 'polypeptide(L)'
;PEFILKYELLGTQDGESRLTYEGQVLFNIFNKDNNTYLPGHLLSSNFLSSSYNNSSMDAYKSHSLSTRHTLTFAPHFNNEDHSLLFMARSVYDSGNSTSQNVSKKWLPTSDITSSLGGGIISGYGSGSGEWRSMRFIFSLHYAYKGRYIFDTTLSRDGSTKFGPSKRWLNYPSVSLRWNISDEPWMEKFEWLDMLS
;
A
#
# COMPACT_ATOMS: atom_id res chain seq x y z
N PRO A 1 -8.83 0.60 -11.16
CA PRO A 1 -8.17 1.44 -12.17
C PRO A 1 -7.06 2.28 -11.54
N GLU A 2 -6.03 2.52 -12.33
CA GLU A 2 -4.85 3.32 -11.97
C GLU A 2 -4.67 4.40 -13.03
N PHE A 3 -4.38 5.62 -12.58
CA PHE A 3 -4.09 6.77 -13.43
C PHE A 3 -2.75 7.36 -13.02
N ILE A 4 -1.87 7.56 -13.98
CA ILE A 4 -0.54 8.15 -13.77
C ILE A 4 -0.42 9.36 -14.68
N LEU A 5 -0.02 10.49 -14.09
CA LEU A 5 0.31 11.73 -14.77
C LEU A 5 1.77 12.06 -14.48
N LYS A 6 2.60 12.21 -15.52
CA LYS A 6 3.97 12.68 -15.42
C LYS A 6 4.09 14.00 -16.16
N TYR A 7 4.74 14.96 -15.52
CA TYR A 7 4.95 16.27 -16.09
C TYR A 7 6.35 16.81 -15.73
N GLU A 8 7.07 17.26 -16.75
CA GLU A 8 8.36 17.96 -16.59
C GLU A 8 8.08 19.45 -16.45
N LEU A 9 8.35 19.99 -15.26
CA LEU A 9 8.11 21.39 -14.94
C LEU A 9 9.27 22.29 -15.40
N LEU A 10 10.50 21.76 -15.34
CA LEU A 10 11.72 22.43 -15.76
C LEU A 10 12.70 21.42 -16.36
N GLY A 11 13.58 21.89 -17.25
CA GLY A 11 14.71 21.10 -17.77
C GLY A 11 14.32 20.13 -18.89
N THR A 12 13.83 20.69 -19.99
CA THR A 12 13.54 19.93 -21.21
C THR A 12 14.77 19.68 -22.08
N GLN A 13 15.90 20.34 -21.78
CA GLN A 13 17.15 20.22 -22.52
C GLN A 13 18.28 19.64 -21.65
N ASP A 14 19.24 19.00 -22.31
CA ASP A 14 20.43 18.48 -21.63
C ASP A 14 21.25 19.66 -21.07
N GLY A 15 21.72 19.52 -19.83
CA GLY A 15 22.49 20.55 -19.14
C GLY A 15 21.65 21.53 -18.32
N GLU A 16 20.35 21.33 -18.18
CA GLU A 16 19.49 22.16 -17.33
C GLU A 16 19.10 21.45 -16.03
N SER A 17 18.78 22.24 -15.01
CA SER A 17 18.17 21.72 -13.79
C SER A 17 16.82 21.10 -14.11
N ARG A 18 16.58 19.89 -13.65
CA ARG A 18 15.35 19.14 -13.93
C ARG A 18 14.41 19.14 -12.73
N LEU A 19 13.16 19.49 -12.97
CA LEU A 19 12.08 19.38 -11.99
C LEU A 19 10.93 18.58 -12.60
N THR A 20 10.63 17.42 -12.02
CA THR A 20 9.57 16.54 -12.50
C THR A 20 8.50 16.35 -11.43
N TYR A 21 7.26 16.30 -11.86
CA TYR A 21 6.12 15.94 -11.05
C TYR A 21 5.50 14.65 -11.57
N GLU A 22 5.20 13.73 -10.65
CA GLU A 22 4.45 12.52 -10.93
C GLU A 22 3.25 12.42 -9.97
N GLY A 23 2.06 12.40 -10.52
CA GLY A 23 0.81 12.14 -9.81
C GLY A 23 0.26 10.76 -10.16
N GLN A 24 -0.14 9.99 -9.15
CA GLN A 24 -0.73 8.68 -9.31
C GLN A 24 -1.99 8.58 -8.48
N VAL A 25 -3.05 8.05 -9.07
CA VAL A 25 -4.31 7.75 -8.39
C VAL A 25 -4.67 6.30 -8.65
N LEU A 26 -4.85 5.53 -7.58
CA LEU A 26 -5.24 4.13 -7.62
C LEU A 26 -6.55 3.95 -6.87
N PHE A 27 -7.54 3.38 -7.54
CA PHE A 27 -8.83 3.06 -6.93
C PHE A 27 -9.08 1.56 -7.02
N ASN A 28 -9.32 0.91 -5.87
CA ASN A 28 -9.62 -0.51 -5.79
C ASN A 28 -11.03 -0.71 -5.23
N ILE A 29 -11.74 -1.64 -5.86
CA ILE A 29 -13.02 -2.16 -5.40
C ILE A 29 -12.85 -3.66 -5.23
N PHE A 30 -13.21 -4.16 -4.08
CA PHE A 30 -13.21 -5.58 -3.79
C PHE A 30 -14.57 -5.98 -3.23
N ASN A 31 -15.22 -6.94 -3.89
CA ASN A 31 -16.47 -7.54 -3.44
C ASN A 31 -16.26 -9.04 -3.34
N LYS A 32 -16.71 -9.62 -2.26
CA LYS A 32 -16.66 -11.06 -2.02
C LYS A 32 -17.97 -11.50 -1.39
N ASP A 33 -18.66 -12.41 -2.06
CA ASP A 33 -19.87 -13.05 -1.57
C ASP A 33 -19.59 -14.55 -1.46
N ASN A 34 -19.73 -15.07 -0.25
CA ASN A 34 -19.62 -16.50 0.03
C ASN A 34 -21.00 -17.04 0.42
N ASN A 35 -21.43 -18.09 -0.23
CA ASN A 35 -22.62 -18.83 0.14
C ASN A 35 -22.19 -20.24 0.54
N THR A 36 -22.57 -20.66 1.72
CA THR A 36 -22.33 -22.01 2.23
C THR A 36 -23.67 -22.67 2.51
N TYR A 37 -23.84 -23.85 1.99
CA TYR A 37 -25.00 -24.69 2.27
C TYR A 37 -24.55 -26.03 2.82
N LEU A 38 -25.18 -26.45 3.92
CA LEU A 38 -24.93 -27.73 4.57
C LEU A 38 -26.22 -28.54 4.63
N PRO A 39 -26.37 -29.53 3.73
CA PRO A 39 -27.58 -30.36 3.69
C PRO A 39 -27.66 -31.30 4.89
N GLY A 40 -28.84 -31.46 5.43
CA GLY A 40 -29.08 -32.25 6.63
C GLY A 40 -28.75 -33.71 6.49
N HIS A 41 -28.93 -34.28 5.31
CA HIS A 41 -28.67 -35.71 5.06
C HIS A 41 -27.18 -36.08 5.18
N LEU A 42 -26.28 -35.14 5.07
CA LEU A 42 -24.85 -35.38 5.27
C LEU A 42 -24.43 -35.39 6.74
N LEU A 43 -25.23 -34.79 7.61
CA LEU A 43 -24.91 -34.62 9.05
C LEU A 43 -25.59 -35.65 9.95
N SER A 44 -26.67 -36.28 9.51
CA SER A 44 -27.45 -37.21 10.31
C SER A 44 -28.10 -38.26 9.44
N SER A 45 -28.18 -39.48 9.96
CA SER A 45 -28.99 -40.54 9.38
C SER A 45 -30.50 -40.23 9.39
N ASN A 46 -30.93 -39.26 10.17
CA ASN A 46 -32.31 -38.79 10.20
C ASN A 46 -32.52 -37.67 9.18
N PHE A 47 -32.67 -38.04 7.91
CA PHE A 47 -32.91 -37.14 6.80
C PHE A 47 -34.22 -36.34 6.89
N LEU A 48 -35.11 -36.68 7.81
CA LEU A 48 -36.36 -35.93 8.04
C LEU A 48 -36.17 -34.68 8.90
N SER A 49 -35.00 -34.51 9.51
CA SER A 49 -34.74 -33.37 10.37
C SER A 49 -34.33 -32.14 9.54
N SER A 50 -35.27 -31.27 9.27
CA SER A 50 -35.00 -29.96 8.60
C SER A 50 -34.08 -29.03 9.42
N SER A 51 -33.82 -29.36 10.70
CA SER A 51 -32.92 -28.61 11.55
C SER A 51 -31.48 -28.64 11.06
N TYR A 52 -31.12 -29.59 10.20
CA TYR A 52 -29.78 -29.74 9.66
C TYR A 52 -29.58 -29.05 8.31
N ASN A 53 -30.63 -28.62 7.65
CA ASN A 53 -30.48 -27.81 6.43
C ASN A 53 -30.10 -26.38 6.82
N ASN A 54 -28.81 -26.11 6.77
CA ASN A 54 -28.26 -24.85 7.17
C ASN A 54 -27.67 -24.11 5.94
N SER A 55 -27.83 -22.80 5.89
CA SER A 55 -27.11 -21.98 4.94
C SER A 55 -26.54 -20.74 5.62
N SER A 56 -25.40 -20.28 5.14
CA SER A 56 -24.84 -18.98 5.51
C SER A 56 -24.44 -18.20 4.27
N MET A 57 -24.62 -16.91 4.35
CA MET A 57 -24.17 -15.94 3.36
C MET A 57 -23.30 -14.90 4.06
N ASP A 58 -22.09 -14.75 3.57
CA ASP A 58 -21.15 -13.72 4.01
C ASP A 58 -20.87 -12.80 2.83
N ALA A 59 -21.22 -11.53 2.95
CA ALA A 59 -20.93 -10.50 1.98
C ALA A 59 -19.87 -9.55 2.55
N TYR A 60 -18.78 -9.34 1.82
CA TYR A 60 -17.73 -8.38 2.16
C TYR A 60 -17.50 -7.44 0.98
N LYS A 61 -17.54 -6.14 1.26
CA LYS A 61 -17.27 -5.10 0.27
C LYS A 61 -16.21 -4.18 0.82
N SER A 62 -15.22 -3.84 0.00
CA SER A 62 -14.25 -2.81 0.36
C SER A 62 -13.92 -1.93 -0.83
N HIS A 63 -13.66 -0.67 -0.52
CA HIS A 63 -13.21 0.33 -1.46
C HIS A 63 -11.97 1.00 -0.88
N SER A 64 -10.95 1.21 -1.71
CA SER A 64 -9.78 1.97 -1.31
C SER A 64 -9.35 2.94 -2.40
N LEU A 65 -8.93 4.11 -1.95
CA LEU A 65 -8.32 5.16 -2.77
C LEU A 65 -6.90 5.37 -2.26
N SER A 66 -5.94 5.32 -3.17
CA SER A 66 -4.55 5.70 -2.93
C SER A 66 -4.16 6.81 -3.89
N THR A 67 -3.63 7.90 -3.37
CA THR A 67 -3.05 8.96 -4.18
C THR A 67 -1.59 9.15 -3.80
N ARG A 68 -0.74 9.33 -4.80
CA ARG A 68 0.69 9.57 -4.64
C ARG A 68 1.09 10.76 -5.48
N HIS A 69 1.79 11.70 -4.88
CA HIS A 69 2.36 12.87 -5.53
C HIS A 69 3.86 12.89 -5.25
N THR A 70 4.65 12.88 -6.29
CA THR A 70 6.11 12.90 -6.19
C THR A 70 6.64 14.10 -6.96
N LEU A 71 7.44 14.92 -6.31
CA LEU A 71 8.21 16.00 -6.89
C LEU A 71 9.68 15.62 -6.80
N THR A 72 10.38 15.62 -7.91
CA THR A 72 11.81 15.30 -7.97
C THR A 72 12.55 16.49 -8.60
N PHE A 73 13.56 16.97 -7.90
CA PHE A 73 14.41 18.07 -8.34
C PHE A 73 15.86 17.63 -8.42
N ALA A 74 16.44 17.75 -9.59
CA ALA A 74 17.86 17.51 -9.87
C ALA A 74 18.48 18.80 -10.44
N PRO A 75 19.15 19.62 -9.61
CA PRO A 75 19.85 20.80 -10.10
C PRO A 75 21.02 20.40 -10.99
N HIS A 76 21.22 21.15 -12.06
CA HIS A 76 22.43 21.05 -12.87
C HIS A 76 23.51 21.93 -12.26
N PHE A 77 24.68 21.35 -12.01
CA PHE A 77 25.87 22.06 -11.59
C PHE A 77 26.83 22.18 -12.78
N ASN A 78 27.45 23.36 -12.98
CA ASN A 78 28.47 23.52 -14.00
C ASN A 78 29.72 22.67 -13.75
N ASN A 79 29.88 22.16 -12.54
CA ASN A 79 30.92 21.22 -12.15
C ASN A 79 30.29 19.83 -12.00
N GLU A 80 30.70 18.90 -12.85
CA GLU A 80 30.23 17.49 -12.85
C GLU A 80 30.64 16.70 -11.58
N ASP A 81 31.52 17.25 -10.75
CA ASP A 81 31.91 16.65 -9.48
C ASP A 81 30.75 16.57 -8.49
N HIS A 82 29.70 17.37 -8.65
CA HIS A 82 28.58 17.43 -7.74
C HIS A 82 27.31 16.86 -8.36
N SER A 83 26.68 15.96 -7.69
CA SER A 83 25.34 15.44 -8.02
C SER A 83 24.40 15.59 -6.84
N LEU A 84 23.24 16.16 -7.05
CA LEU A 84 22.21 16.37 -6.04
C LEU A 84 20.87 15.94 -6.60
N LEU A 85 20.14 15.14 -5.82
CA LEU A 85 18.76 14.78 -6.11
C LEU A 85 17.92 14.99 -4.86
N PHE A 86 16.92 15.82 -4.98
CA PHE A 86 15.92 16.04 -3.94
C PHE A 86 14.59 15.44 -4.38
N MET A 87 13.91 14.70 -3.50
CA MET A 87 12.59 14.15 -3.74
C MET A 87 11.66 14.50 -2.56
N ALA A 88 10.50 15.02 -2.88
CA ALA A 88 9.38 15.18 -1.96
C ALA A 88 8.20 14.33 -2.45
N ARG A 89 7.66 13.49 -1.57
CA ARG A 89 6.53 12.61 -1.89
C ARG A 89 5.48 12.70 -0.82
N SER A 90 4.23 12.84 -1.25
CA SER A 90 3.07 12.64 -0.39
C SER A 90 2.27 11.42 -0.86
N VAL A 91 1.82 10.60 0.08
CA VAL A 91 0.95 9.45 -0.16
C VAL A 91 -0.25 9.59 0.75
N TYR A 92 -1.42 9.52 0.19
CA TYR A 92 -2.68 9.47 0.94
C TYR A 92 -3.40 8.19 0.58
N ASP A 93 -3.74 7.41 1.59
CA ASP A 93 -4.51 6.18 1.45
C ASP A 93 -5.76 6.27 2.33
N SER A 94 -6.88 5.87 1.77
CA SER A 94 -8.13 5.73 2.51
C SER A 94 -8.84 4.47 2.07
N GLY A 95 -9.55 3.85 3.00
CA GLY A 95 -10.35 2.69 2.69
C GLY A 95 -11.52 2.57 3.64
N ASN A 96 -12.60 1.99 3.12
CA ASN A 96 -13.72 1.55 3.90
C ASN A 96 -14.02 0.09 3.58
N SER A 97 -14.60 -0.60 4.54
CA SER A 97 -15.06 -1.97 4.36
C SER A 97 -16.37 -2.15 5.09
N THR A 98 -17.22 -2.97 4.51
CA THR A 98 -18.47 -3.43 5.12
C THR A 98 -18.54 -4.94 5.03
N SER A 99 -18.96 -5.57 6.11
CA SER A 99 -19.23 -7.00 6.16
C SER A 99 -20.65 -7.22 6.63
N GLN A 100 -21.29 -8.22 6.06
CA GLN A 100 -22.62 -8.66 6.46
C GLN A 100 -22.65 -10.19 6.42
N ASN A 101 -23.22 -10.80 7.44
CA ASN A 101 -23.43 -12.22 7.44
C ASN A 101 -24.86 -12.54 7.87
N VAL A 102 -25.43 -13.57 7.26
CA VAL A 102 -26.73 -14.14 7.62
C VAL A 102 -26.60 -15.65 7.59
N SER A 103 -27.02 -16.28 8.68
CA SER A 103 -27.08 -17.72 8.79
C SER A 103 -28.51 -18.13 9.05
N LYS A 104 -28.98 -19.18 8.40
CA LYS A 104 -30.30 -19.75 8.57
C LYS A 104 -30.24 -21.26 8.81
N LYS A 105 -31.21 -21.73 9.53
CA LYS A 105 -31.46 -23.13 9.81
C LYS A 105 -32.89 -23.50 9.36
N TRP A 106 -33.13 -24.80 9.24
CA TRP A 106 -34.45 -25.31 8.93
C TRP A 106 -34.97 -24.85 7.57
N LEU A 107 -34.08 -24.89 6.58
CA LEU A 107 -34.52 -24.66 5.20
C LEU A 107 -35.52 -25.78 4.82
N PRO A 108 -36.67 -25.44 4.22
CA PRO A 108 -37.76 -26.37 4.00
C PRO A 108 -37.42 -27.52 3.06
N THR A 109 -36.50 -27.33 2.14
CA THR A 109 -36.06 -28.36 1.19
C THR A 109 -34.56 -28.25 0.93
N SER A 110 -33.95 -29.32 0.45
CA SER A 110 -32.56 -29.31 -0.02
C SER A 110 -32.35 -28.50 -1.31
N ASP A 111 -33.41 -28.11 -1.97
CA ASP A 111 -33.34 -27.31 -3.20
C ASP A 111 -33.13 -25.82 -2.93
N ILE A 112 -33.43 -25.38 -1.69
CA ILE A 112 -33.17 -23.98 -1.25
C ILE A 112 -31.80 -23.93 -0.63
N THR A 113 -30.80 -23.65 -1.45
CA THR A 113 -29.39 -23.58 -1.03
C THR A 113 -28.95 -22.17 -0.60
N SER A 114 -29.77 -21.15 -0.87
CA SER A 114 -29.46 -19.78 -0.51
C SER A 114 -30.00 -19.36 0.84
N SER A 115 -29.21 -18.66 1.62
CA SER A 115 -29.66 -18.06 2.89
C SER A 115 -30.73 -16.96 2.70
N LEU A 116 -30.99 -16.53 1.47
CA LEU A 116 -32.08 -15.60 1.13
C LEU A 116 -33.42 -16.33 1.00
N GLY A 117 -33.42 -17.65 0.79
CA GLY A 117 -34.63 -18.50 0.76
C GLY A 117 -35.28 -18.65 2.14
N GLY A 118 -36.25 -19.56 2.28
CA GLY A 118 -36.96 -19.86 3.52
C GLY A 118 -36.07 -20.10 4.74
N GLY A 119 -36.60 -20.76 5.75
CA GLY A 119 -35.89 -21.10 6.98
C GLY A 119 -35.94 -20.03 8.07
N ILE A 120 -35.34 -20.36 9.22
CA ILE A 120 -35.28 -19.48 10.39
C ILE A 120 -33.90 -18.90 10.53
N ILE A 121 -33.80 -17.57 10.75
CA ILE A 121 -32.53 -16.91 11.00
C ILE A 121 -31.93 -17.43 12.29
N SER A 122 -30.73 -18.00 12.23
CA SER A 122 -29.99 -18.52 13.37
C SER A 122 -28.82 -17.59 13.78
N GLY A 123 -28.44 -16.69 12.91
CA GLY A 123 -27.40 -15.70 13.18
C GLY A 123 -27.40 -14.64 12.12
N TYR A 124 -27.07 -13.43 12.52
CA TYR A 124 -26.79 -12.31 11.62
C TYR A 124 -25.77 -11.38 12.24
N GLY A 125 -25.06 -10.68 11.41
CA GLY A 125 -24.10 -9.68 11.87
C GLY A 125 -23.79 -8.70 10.76
N SER A 126 -23.32 -7.53 11.15
CA SER A 126 -22.78 -6.53 10.24
C SER A 126 -21.61 -5.82 10.91
N GLY A 127 -20.65 -5.45 10.11
CA GLY A 127 -19.49 -4.67 10.54
C GLY A 127 -19.13 -3.65 9.50
N SER A 128 -18.57 -2.52 9.94
CA SER A 128 -17.99 -1.53 9.06
C SER A 128 -16.67 -1.04 9.63
N GLY A 129 -15.74 -0.76 8.76
CA GLY A 129 -14.44 -0.21 9.12
C GLY A 129 -14.03 0.89 8.17
N GLU A 130 -13.44 1.93 8.69
CA GLU A 130 -12.88 3.05 7.94
C GLU A 130 -11.48 3.34 8.43
N TRP A 131 -10.56 3.61 7.51
CA TRP A 131 -9.20 3.97 7.84
C TRP A 131 -8.65 4.97 6.85
N ARG A 132 -7.73 5.79 7.31
CA ARG A 132 -7.01 6.77 6.51
C ARG A 132 -5.57 6.82 6.98
N SER A 133 -4.66 6.93 6.04
CA SER A 133 -3.25 7.18 6.32
C SER A 133 -2.69 8.25 5.39
N MET A 134 -1.70 8.96 5.89
CA MET A 134 -0.99 9.99 5.13
C MET A 134 0.49 9.90 5.45
N ARG A 135 1.32 9.94 4.43
CA ARG A 135 2.76 9.85 4.54
C ARG A 135 3.40 10.97 3.73
N PHE A 136 4.33 11.67 4.35
CA PHE A 136 5.22 12.60 3.70
C PHE A 136 6.64 12.04 3.75
N ILE A 137 7.33 12.05 2.62
CA ILE A 137 8.69 11.56 2.51
C ILE A 137 9.50 12.67 1.84
N PHE A 138 10.58 13.07 2.49
CA PHE A 138 11.58 13.97 1.95
C PHE A 138 12.90 13.23 1.90
N SER A 139 13.53 13.14 0.74
CA SER A 139 14.82 12.50 0.60
C SER A 139 15.77 13.40 -0.18
N LEU A 140 17.01 13.36 0.23
CA LEU A 140 18.13 14.06 -0.39
C LEU A 140 19.23 13.05 -0.63
N HIS A 141 19.69 13.00 -1.86
CA HIS A 141 20.88 12.25 -2.27
C HIS A 141 21.90 13.26 -2.79
N TYR A 142 23.08 13.26 -2.22
CA TYR A 142 24.20 14.09 -2.65
C TYR A 142 25.43 13.23 -2.87
N ALA A 143 26.07 13.37 -4.03
CA ALA A 143 27.33 12.71 -4.34
C ALA A 143 28.38 13.75 -4.77
N TYR A 144 29.58 13.62 -4.19
CA TYR A 144 30.75 14.38 -4.58
C TYR A 144 31.78 13.45 -5.25
N LYS A 145 32.07 13.73 -6.51
CA LYS A 145 32.96 12.91 -7.38
C LYS A 145 32.58 11.45 -7.48
N GLY A 146 31.33 11.09 -7.15
CA GLY A 146 30.92 9.68 -7.04
C GLY A 146 31.53 8.93 -5.85
N ARG A 147 32.46 9.54 -5.11
CA ARG A 147 33.22 8.91 -4.02
C ARG A 147 32.57 9.08 -2.66
N TYR A 148 32.11 10.29 -2.36
CA TYR A 148 31.47 10.62 -1.09
C TYR A 148 29.99 10.79 -1.32
N ILE A 149 29.20 9.89 -0.74
CA ILE A 149 27.76 9.85 -0.94
C ILE A 149 27.08 10.07 0.40
N PHE A 150 26.17 11.02 0.42
CA PHE A 150 25.32 11.35 1.56
C PHE A 150 23.87 11.17 1.17
N ASP A 151 23.16 10.29 1.88
CA ASP A 151 21.73 10.07 1.74
C ASP A 151 21.02 10.43 3.05
N THR A 152 19.95 11.17 2.95
CA THR A 152 19.07 11.40 4.09
C THR A 152 17.62 11.30 3.67
N THR A 153 16.81 10.70 4.54
CA THR A 153 15.38 10.57 4.34
C THR A 153 14.65 10.89 5.64
N LEU A 154 13.65 11.76 5.54
CA LEU A 154 12.70 12.02 6.61
C LEU A 154 11.33 11.57 6.17
N SER A 155 10.76 10.56 6.81
CA SER A 155 9.38 10.15 6.64
C SER A 155 8.54 10.57 7.84
N ARG A 156 7.38 11.14 7.57
CA ARG A 156 6.35 11.45 8.57
C ARG A 156 5.07 10.75 8.20
N ASP A 157 4.71 9.76 9.01
CA ASP A 157 3.57 8.88 8.78
C ASP A 157 2.46 9.17 9.77
N GLY A 158 1.23 9.31 9.26
CA GLY A 158 0.03 9.47 10.06
C GLY A 158 -1.02 8.41 9.71
N SER A 159 -1.74 7.90 10.71
CA SER A 159 -2.81 6.93 10.49
C SER A 159 -3.90 7.04 11.54
N THR A 160 -5.15 6.87 11.09
CA THR A 160 -6.31 6.76 11.98
C THR A 160 -6.33 5.45 12.77
N LYS A 161 -5.53 4.46 12.39
CA LYS A 161 -5.36 3.19 13.13
C LYS A 161 -4.56 3.37 14.42
N PHE A 162 -3.81 4.46 14.53
CA PHE A 162 -3.08 4.81 15.75
C PHE A 162 -3.97 5.57 16.72
N GLY A 163 -3.69 5.43 18.02
CA GLY A 163 -4.43 6.13 19.05
C GLY A 163 -4.36 7.67 18.89
N PRO A 164 -5.33 8.43 19.45
CA PRO A 164 -5.46 9.86 19.22
C PRO A 164 -4.20 10.68 19.55
N SER A 165 -3.41 10.24 20.54
CA SER A 165 -2.21 10.95 21.00
C SER A 165 -0.95 10.62 20.18
N LYS A 166 -0.96 9.60 19.34
CA LYS A 166 0.22 9.14 18.57
C LYS A 166 -0.09 8.89 17.10
N ARG A 167 -0.94 9.73 16.52
CA ARG A 167 -1.33 9.57 15.11
C ARG A 167 -0.21 9.82 14.11
N TRP A 168 0.82 10.57 14.50
CA TRP A 168 1.93 10.93 13.66
C TRP A 168 3.25 10.43 14.24
N LEU A 169 4.04 9.81 13.39
CA LEU A 169 5.37 9.31 13.72
C LEU A 169 6.38 9.83 12.69
N ASN A 170 7.59 10.13 13.15
CA ASN A 170 8.69 10.58 12.29
C ASN A 170 9.77 9.50 12.25
N TYR A 171 10.28 9.25 11.07
CA TYR A 171 11.32 8.26 10.80
C TYR A 171 12.47 8.94 10.04
N PRO A 172 13.45 9.53 10.73
CA PRO A 172 14.66 10.02 10.10
C PRO A 172 15.59 8.86 9.77
N SER A 173 16.27 8.94 8.62
CA SER A 173 17.33 8.03 8.20
C SER A 173 18.45 8.84 7.58
N VAL A 174 19.68 8.50 7.91
CA VAL A 174 20.89 9.10 7.35
C VAL A 174 21.87 7.99 7.00
N SER A 175 22.45 8.06 5.82
CA SER A 175 23.47 7.15 5.33
C SER A 175 24.65 7.95 4.75
N LEU A 176 25.84 7.46 5.03
CA LEU A 176 27.09 7.96 4.48
C LEU A 176 27.81 6.78 3.83
N ARG A 177 28.28 6.98 2.61
CA ARG A 177 29.10 6.00 1.90
C ARG A 177 30.33 6.69 1.32
N TRP A 178 31.46 6.05 1.50
CA TRP A 178 32.72 6.43 0.91
C TRP A 178 33.25 5.31 0.03
N ASN A 179 33.32 5.52 -1.25
CA ASN A 179 33.91 4.60 -2.21
C ASN A 179 35.44 4.77 -2.18
N ILE A 180 36.10 4.03 -1.35
CA ILE A 180 37.55 4.15 -1.11
C ILE A 180 38.34 3.71 -2.34
N SER A 181 37.83 2.73 -3.07
CA SER A 181 38.44 2.24 -4.32
C SER A 181 38.62 3.32 -5.38
N ASP A 182 37.75 4.36 -5.37
CA ASP A 182 37.79 5.42 -6.36
C ASP A 182 38.78 6.56 -5.99
N GLU A 183 39.50 6.40 -4.87
CA GLU A 183 40.49 7.39 -4.45
C GLU A 183 41.81 7.28 -5.25
N PRO A 184 42.45 8.41 -5.66
CA PRO A 184 43.66 8.40 -6.50
C PRO A 184 44.83 7.61 -5.88
N TRP A 185 44.90 7.53 -4.57
CA TRP A 185 45.93 6.79 -3.87
C TRP A 185 45.70 5.27 -3.88
N MET A 186 44.45 4.81 -4.14
CA MET A 186 44.09 3.40 -4.25
C MET A 186 44.47 2.79 -5.60
N GLU A 187 44.66 3.58 -6.65
CA GLU A 187 45.12 3.11 -7.97
C GLU A 187 46.39 2.26 -7.91
N LYS A 188 47.19 2.38 -6.82
CA LYS A 188 48.40 1.60 -6.59
C LYS A 188 48.12 0.16 -6.10
N PHE A 189 46.89 -0.15 -5.73
CA PHE A 189 46.49 -1.44 -5.14
C PHE A 189 45.58 -2.21 -6.12
N GLU A 190 46.13 -2.69 -7.23
CA GLU A 190 45.41 -3.35 -8.31
C GLU A 190 44.62 -4.63 -7.87
N TRP A 191 44.93 -5.15 -6.67
CA TRP A 191 44.25 -6.33 -6.13
C TRP A 191 42.93 -6.05 -5.44
N LEU A 192 42.52 -4.80 -5.34
CA LEU A 192 41.36 -4.35 -4.57
C LEU A 192 40.36 -3.66 -5.50
N ASP A 193 39.47 -4.47 -6.11
CA ASP A 193 38.56 -3.97 -7.14
C ASP A 193 37.41 -3.10 -6.58
N MET A 194 36.96 -3.36 -5.37
CA MET A 194 35.87 -2.58 -4.75
C MET A 194 36.01 -2.55 -3.23
N LEU A 195 36.04 -1.36 -2.67
CA LEU A 195 35.98 -1.11 -1.23
C LEU A 195 35.07 0.09 -0.93
N SER A 196 33.96 -0.17 -0.24
CA SER A 196 32.99 0.85 0.18
C SER A 196 32.40 0.59 1.56
#